data_ce709efd6f4b949e877b277528a6460d
#
_entry.id   ce709efd6f4b949e877b277528a6460d
#
_cell.length_a   1.000
_cell.length_b   1.000
_cell.length_c   1.000
_cell.angle_alpha   90.00
_cell.angle_beta   90.00
_cell.angle_gamma   90.00
#
_symmetry.space_group_name_H-M   'P 1'
#
loop_
_entity.id
_entity.type
_entity.pdbx_description
1 polymer ?
#
loop_
_entity_poly.entity_id
_entity_poly.type
_entity_poly.pdbx_seq_one_letter_code
_entity_poly.pdbx_strand_id
1 'polypeptide(L)'
;MKTFDLFVVKLEKLVNDTITTDSGLELYIDNRFNEFQNRITEGPVVAAPFKYDTGVEVGDTLYFHHLVVINDGQPLTGEDNHYLVRFDPNHTVNNQAIAYKSKKTGRVHPLAGWSLLEGVEEEEERESDIIDVVKLKDKPITKGMVAFQAPWVDELGLNIGDVVGFKKNMDYRINIDGTEYYRVRAEDLMYVEV
;
A
#
# COMPACT_ATOMS: atom_id res chain seq x y z
N MET A 1 20.76 6.10 -13.86
CA MET A 1 19.68 7.07 -14.15
C MET A 1 19.39 7.89 -12.91
N LYS A 2 18.99 9.17 -13.05
CA LYS A 2 18.50 10.01 -11.94
C LYS A 2 17.21 10.69 -12.39
N THR A 3 16.19 10.65 -11.56
CA THR A 3 14.88 11.27 -11.82
C THR A 3 14.66 12.46 -10.92
N PHE A 4 13.94 13.48 -11.36
CA PHE A 4 13.76 14.71 -10.60
C PHE A 4 12.80 14.48 -9.40
N ASP A 5 11.57 14.06 -9.65
CA ASP A 5 10.48 13.91 -8.66
C ASP A 5 9.66 12.61 -8.83
N LEU A 6 10.18 11.64 -9.57
CA LEU A 6 9.52 10.37 -9.85
C LEU A 6 10.43 9.22 -9.43
N PHE A 7 9.82 8.12 -8.97
CA PHE A 7 10.51 6.83 -8.95
C PHE A 7 10.41 6.17 -10.33
N VAL A 8 11.39 5.34 -10.64
CA VAL A 8 11.31 4.37 -11.74
C VAL A 8 11.37 2.98 -11.13
N VAL A 9 10.38 2.16 -11.45
CA VAL A 9 10.35 0.74 -11.07
C VAL A 9 10.40 -0.15 -12.30
N LYS A 10 10.97 -1.34 -12.17
CA LYS A 10 10.98 -2.34 -13.22
C LYS A 10 9.87 -3.35 -12.95
N LEU A 11 8.95 -3.55 -13.90
CA LEU A 11 7.82 -4.47 -13.77
C LEU A 11 7.80 -5.42 -14.96
N GLU A 12 7.99 -6.70 -14.74
CA GLU A 12 7.95 -7.71 -15.81
C GLU A 12 6.51 -7.95 -16.30
N LYS A 13 5.50 -7.66 -15.47
CA LYS A 13 4.08 -7.70 -15.79
C LYS A 13 3.34 -6.61 -15.02
N LEU A 14 2.14 -6.25 -15.46
CA LEU A 14 1.32 -5.22 -14.83
C LEU A 14 0.16 -5.78 -14.01
N VAL A 15 -0.23 -7.03 -14.31
CA VAL A 15 -1.33 -7.73 -13.68
C VAL A 15 -0.91 -9.15 -13.35
N ASN A 16 -1.31 -9.66 -12.20
CA ASN A 16 -1.17 -11.07 -11.87
C ASN A 16 -2.28 -11.85 -12.58
N ASP A 17 -1.91 -12.72 -13.49
CA ASP A 17 -2.79 -13.59 -14.26
C ASP A 17 -2.77 -15.04 -13.77
N THR A 18 -1.93 -15.34 -12.79
CA THR A 18 -1.79 -16.67 -12.21
C THR A 18 -1.72 -16.61 -10.68
N ILE A 19 -2.26 -17.65 -10.02
CA ILE A 19 -2.08 -17.94 -8.59
C ILE A 19 -1.42 -19.29 -8.48
N THR A 20 -0.39 -19.41 -7.67
CA THR A 20 0.22 -20.69 -7.31
C THR A 20 -0.40 -21.20 -6.01
N THR A 21 -1.00 -22.38 -6.05
CA THR A 21 -1.56 -23.06 -4.86
C THR A 21 -0.46 -23.59 -3.96
N ASP A 22 -0.79 -23.94 -2.71
CA ASP A 22 0.14 -24.57 -1.76
C ASP A 22 0.74 -25.89 -2.30
N SER A 23 0.04 -26.57 -3.20
CA SER A 23 0.52 -27.77 -3.89
C SER A 23 1.45 -27.50 -5.08
N GLY A 24 1.71 -26.22 -5.39
CA GLY A 24 2.55 -25.79 -6.53
C GLY A 24 1.82 -25.78 -7.88
N LEU A 25 0.50 -25.94 -7.90
CA LEU A 25 -0.30 -25.83 -9.12
C LEU A 25 -0.51 -24.36 -9.49
N GLU A 26 -0.21 -23.97 -10.71
CA GLU A 26 -0.53 -22.67 -11.28
C GLU A 26 -1.96 -22.65 -11.82
N LEU A 27 -2.77 -21.70 -11.33
CA LEU A 27 -4.13 -21.45 -11.78
C LEU A 27 -4.20 -20.09 -12.46
N TYR A 28 -4.83 -20.04 -13.64
CA TYR A 28 -5.09 -18.77 -14.32
C TYR A 28 -6.26 -18.02 -13.67
N ILE A 29 -6.09 -16.71 -13.49
CA ILE A 29 -7.10 -15.81 -12.94
C ILE A 29 -7.82 -15.12 -14.09
N ASP A 30 -9.15 -15.10 -14.05
CA ASP A 30 -9.94 -14.25 -14.97
C ASP A 30 -9.97 -12.82 -14.47
N ASN A 31 -9.08 -11.98 -14.98
CA ASN A 31 -8.92 -10.59 -14.58
C ASN A 31 -10.07 -9.67 -15.01
N ARG A 32 -11.00 -10.15 -15.85
CA ARG A 32 -12.12 -9.33 -16.34
C ARG A 32 -13.07 -8.88 -15.25
N PHE A 33 -13.15 -9.61 -14.13
CA PHE A 33 -14.06 -9.30 -13.03
C PHE A 33 -13.42 -8.56 -11.87
N ASN A 34 -12.09 -8.70 -11.66
CA ASN A 34 -11.38 -8.12 -10.52
C ASN A 34 -9.99 -7.62 -10.91
N GLU A 35 -9.89 -6.92 -12.03
CA GLU A 35 -8.60 -6.45 -12.55
C GLU A 35 -7.78 -5.67 -11.53
N PHE A 36 -8.41 -4.76 -10.75
CA PHE A 36 -7.65 -3.94 -9.80
C PHE A 36 -7.12 -4.69 -8.59
N GLN A 37 -7.72 -5.81 -8.20
CA GLN A 37 -7.17 -6.65 -7.10
C GLN A 37 -5.93 -7.42 -7.54
N ASN A 38 -5.80 -7.68 -8.84
CA ASN A 38 -4.71 -8.43 -9.43
C ASN A 38 -3.61 -7.54 -10.04
N ARG A 39 -3.76 -6.21 -10.00
CA ARG A 39 -2.73 -5.28 -10.46
C ARG A 39 -1.49 -5.35 -9.58
N ILE A 40 -0.32 -5.26 -10.23
CA ILE A 40 0.95 -5.18 -9.51
C ILE A 40 0.99 -3.85 -8.74
N THR A 41 1.35 -3.92 -7.46
CA THR A 41 1.46 -2.77 -6.55
C THR A 41 2.84 -2.65 -5.92
N GLU A 42 3.80 -3.44 -6.40
CA GLU A 42 5.17 -3.41 -5.93
C GLU A 42 6.16 -3.69 -7.07
N GLY A 43 7.38 -3.21 -6.91
CA GLY A 43 8.44 -3.49 -7.86
C GLY A 43 9.80 -2.94 -7.43
N PRO A 44 10.90 -3.51 -7.96
CA PRO A 44 12.24 -3.05 -7.64
C PRO A 44 12.48 -1.64 -8.21
N VAL A 45 13.08 -0.79 -7.36
CA VAL A 45 13.46 0.58 -7.71
C VAL A 45 14.68 0.56 -8.62
N VAL A 46 14.57 1.21 -9.78
CA VAL A 46 15.67 1.45 -10.73
C VAL A 46 16.24 2.86 -10.57
N ALA A 47 15.37 3.82 -10.26
CA ALA A 47 15.79 5.18 -9.93
C ALA A 47 14.87 5.79 -8.87
N ALA A 48 15.47 6.55 -7.94
CA ALA A 48 14.76 7.34 -6.95
C ALA A 48 14.85 8.84 -7.28
N PRO A 49 13.86 9.65 -6.87
CA PRO A 49 13.88 11.09 -7.08
C PRO A 49 15.01 11.73 -6.28
N PHE A 50 15.73 12.66 -6.89
CA PHE A 50 16.78 13.39 -6.19
C PHE A 50 16.31 14.71 -5.55
N LYS A 51 15.12 15.16 -5.91
CA LYS A 51 14.52 16.38 -5.34
C LYS A 51 14.16 16.25 -3.86
N TYR A 52 13.86 15.03 -3.43
CA TYR A 52 13.41 14.73 -2.08
C TYR A 52 14.33 13.68 -1.44
N ASP A 53 14.61 13.84 -0.15
CA ASP A 53 15.24 12.79 0.64
C ASP A 53 14.18 11.75 1.03
N THR A 54 14.17 10.64 0.32
CA THR A 54 13.18 9.58 0.49
C THR A 54 13.70 8.39 1.30
N GLY A 55 15.02 8.32 1.50
CA GLY A 55 15.68 7.14 2.07
C GLY A 55 15.68 5.90 1.17
N VAL A 56 15.04 5.96 -0.02
CA VAL A 56 14.92 4.84 -0.95
C VAL A 56 16.19 4.72 -1.80
N GLU A 57 16.73 3.51 -1.89
CA GLU A 57 17.89 3.20 -2.72
C GLU A 57 17.51 2.34 -3.94
N VAL A 58 18.38 2.33 -4.94
CA VAL A 58 18.23 1.44 -6.11
C VAL A 58 18.31 -0.02 -5.65
N GLY A 59 17.32 -0.80 -6.07
CA GLY A 59 17.17 -2.20 -5.71
C GLY A 59 16.29 -2.47 -4.49
N ASP A 60 15.82 -1.43 -3.79
CA ASP A 60 14.73 -1.56 -2.81
C ASP A 60 13.43 -1.92 -3.54
N THR A 61 12.47 -2.51 -2.81
CA THR A 61 11.12 -2.75 -3.34
C THR A 61 10.24 -1.56 -3.00
N LEU A 62 9.69 -0.89 -4.00
CA LEU A 62 8.71 0.19 -3.83
C LEU A 62 7.30 -0.39 -3.87
N TYR A 63 6.47 0.00 -2.89
CA TYR A 63 5.02 -0.26 -2.87
C TYR A 63 4.29 0.99 -3.33
N PHE A 64 3.34 0.81 -4.26
CA PHE A 64 2.66 1.93 -4.90
C PHE A 64 1.18 1.64 -5.18
N HIS A 65 0.46 2.68 -5.52
CA HIS A 65 -0.97 2.61 -5.80
C HIS A 65 -1.25 1.81 -7.09
N HIS A 66 -2.27 0.96 -7.07
CA HIS A 66 -2.68 0.15 -8.23
C HIS A 66 -2.99 0.97 -9.51
N LEU A 67 -3.25 2.28 -9.39
CA LEU A 67 -3.44 3.18 -10.53
C LEU A 67 -2.15 3.46 -11.32
N VAL A 68 -0.97 3.11 -10.78
CA VAL A 68 0.32 3.22 -11.52
C VAL A 68 0.30 2.39 -12.78
N VAL A 69 -0.33 1.21 -12.73
CA VAL A 69 -0.37 0.25 -13.84
C VAL A 69 -1.70 0.25 -14.62
N ILE A 70 -2.57 1.25 -14.39
CA ILE A 70 -3.82 1.39 -15.15
C ILE A 70 -3.52 1.82 -16.60
N ASN A 71 -4.28 1.30 -17.57
CA ASN A 71 -4.11 1.61 -18.99
C ASN A 71 -2.63 1.46 -19.45
N ASP A 72 -2.04 0.32 -19.15
CA ASP A 72 -0.64 -0.02 -19.46
C ASP A 72 0.41 0.82 -18.72
N GLY A 73 0.00 1.57 -17.71
CA GLY A 73 0.89 2.37 -16.87
C GLY A 73 1.47 3.61 -17.58
N GLN A 74 2.51 4.18 -17.00
CA GLN A 74 3.29 5.26 -17.58
C GLN A 74 4.72 4.76 -17.83
N PRO A 75 5.00 4.17 -19.02
CA PRO A 75 6.32 3.63 -19.33
C PRO A 75 7.36 4.73 -19.49
N LEU A 76 8.58 4.43 -19.13
CA LEU A 76 9.72 5.30 -19.42
C LEU A 76 10.12 5.12 -20.89
N THR A 77 10.10 6.18 -21.64
CA THR A 77 10.45 6.14 -23.08
C THR A 77 11.88 5.63 -23.32
N GLY A 78 11.99 4.59 -24.13
CA GLY A 78 13.27 4.00 -24.52
C GLY A 78 13.81 2.91 -23.57
N GLU A 79 13.07 2.56 -22.54
CA GLU A 79 13.43 1.50 -21.59
C GLU A 79 12.27 0.53 -21.43
N ASP A 80 12.50 -0.73 -21.78
CA ASP A 80 11.47 -1.76 -21.65
C ASP A 80 11.19 -2.09 -20.18
N ASN A 81 9.91 -2.33 -19.86
CA ASN A 81 9.46 -2.72 -18.53
C ASN A 81 9.78 -1.73 -17.38
N HIS A 82 10.08 -0.47 -17.72
CA HIS A 82 10.32 0.59 -16.75
C HIS A 82 9.12 1.53 -16.65
N TYR A 83 8.61 1.74 -15.42
CA TYR A 83 7.40 2.52 -15.19
C TYR A 83 7.65 3.64 -14.19
N LEU A 84 6.99 4.77 -14.44
CA LEU A 84 7.10 5.97 -13.62
C LEU A 84 6.08 5.93 -12.49
N VAL A 85 6.53 6.18 -11.26
CA VAL A 85 5.69 6.30 -10.07
C VAL A 85 5.85 7.69 -9.48
N ARG A 86 4.75 8.44 -9.37
CA ARG A 86 4.76 9.80 -8.86
C ARG A 86 5.02 9.81 -7.35
N PHE A 87 5.87 10.75 -6.93
CA PHE A 87 6.12 11.04 -5.54
C PHE A 87 6.12 12.54 -5.29
N ASP A 88 5.19 13.01 -4.48
CA ASP A 88 5.16 14.39 -4.01
C ASP A 88 4.79 14.38 -2.52
N PRO A 89 5.77 14.57 -1.61
CA PRO A 89 5.52 14.56 -0.17
C PRO A 89 4.63 15.71 0.30
N ASN A 90 4.47 16.77 -0.51
CA ASN A 90 3.67 17.94 -0.17
C ASN A 90 2.23 17.87 -0.71
N HIS A 91 1.95 16.94 -1.63
CA HIS A 91 0.65 16.82 -2.30
C HIS A 91 0.20 15.37 -2.32
N THR A 92 -0.44 14.93 -1.25
CA THR A 92 -0.88 13.54 -1.06
C THR A 92 -1.77 13.00 -2.17
N VAL A 93 -2.58 13.85 -2.81
CA VAL A 93 -3.49 13.44 -3.90
C VAL A 93 -2.72 12.89 -5.12
N ASN A 94 -1.54 13.41 -5.41
CA ASN A 94 -0.72 13.00 -6.54
C ASN A 94 0.39 12.00 -6.17
N ASN A 95 0.51 11.65 -4.88
CA ASN A 95 1.52 10.73 -4.40
C ASN A 95 1.06 9.28 -4.63
N GLN A 96 1.70 8.59 -5.55
CA GLN A 96 1.42 7.19 -5.87
C GLN A 96 2.32 6.22 -5.09
N ALA A 97 3.50 6.67 -4.67
CA ALA A 97 4.43 5.88 -3.86
C ALA A 97 3.95 5.86 -2.41
N ILE A 98 3.88 4.68 -1.79
CA ILE A 98 3.27 4.48 -0.48
C ILE A 98 4.32 4.13 0.58
N ALA A 99 5.15 3.13 0.27
CA ALA A 99 6.17 2.60 1.18
C ALA A 99 7.31 1.97 0.38
N TYR A 100 8.40 1.67 1.04
CA TYR A 100 9.45 0.83 0.46
C TYR A 100 9.96 -0.21 1.46
N LYS A 101 10.46 -1.31 0.95
CA LYS A 101 11.19 -2.31 1.72
C LYS A 101 12.65 -2.24 1.35
N SER A 102 13.47 -1.92 2.33
CA SER A 102 14.92 -1.82 2.13
C SER A 102 15.53 -3.19 1.84
N LYS A 103 16.22 -3.30 0.72
CA LYS A 103 16.96 -4.52 0.35
C LYS A 103 18.07 -4.85 1.36
N LYS A 104 18.65 -3.83 2.02
CA LYS A 104 19.74 -4.01 2.97
C LYS A 104 19.25 -4.56 4.31
N THR A 105 18.13 -4.06 4.81
CA THR A 105 17.65 -4.37 6.17
C THR A 105 16.43 -5.29 6.18
N GLY A 106 15.73 -5.43 5.05
CA GLY A 106 14.44 -6.13 4.97
C GLY A 106 13.30 -5.38 5.65
N ARG A 107 13.54 -4.18 6.17
CA ARG A 107 12.51 -3.40 6.88
C ARG A 107 11.66 -2.60 5.91
N VAL A 108 10.37 -2.49 6.26
CA VAL A 108 9.39 -1.66 5.55
C VAL A 108 9.36 -0.27 6.17
N HIS A 109 9.35 0.74 5.32
CA HIS A 109 9.30 2.15 5.70
C HIS A 109 8.20 2.84 4.90
N PRO A 110 7.13 3.34 5.54
CA PRO A 110 6.15 4.19 4.89
C PRO A 110 6.81 5.48 4.37
N LEU A 111 6.40 5.92 3.19
CA LEU A 111 6.81 7.20 2.63
C LEU A 111 5.95 8.34 3.17
N ALA A 112 6.41 9.58 3.00
CA ALA A 112 5.72 10.77 3.49
C ALA A 112 4.23 10.81 3.08
N GLY A 113 3.38 11.07 4.05
CA GLY A 113 1.93 11.18 3.88
C GLY A 113 1.14 9.87 4.02
N TRP A 114 1.79 8.73 4.29
CA TRP A 114 1.11 7.44 4.45
C TRP A 114 1.33 6.82 5.82
N SER A 115 0.26 6.16 6.32
CA SER A 115 0.30 5.20 7.43
C SER A 115 -0.03 3.82 6.91
N LEU A 116 0.59 2.82 7.50
CA LEU A 116 0.26 1.43 7.30
C LEU A 116 -0.26 0.87 8.63
N LEU A 117 -1.52 0.45 8.62
CA LEU A 117 -2.24 0.01 9.81
C LEU A 117 -2.65 -1.45 9.66
N GLU A 118 -2.55 -2.21 10.73
CA GLU A 118 -3.23 -3.50 10.85
C GLU A 118 -4.70 -3.26 11.21
N GLY A 119 -5.62 -4.02 10.60
CA GLY A 119 -7.03 -3.93 10.93
C GLY A 119 -7.30 -4.36 12.37
N VAL A 120 -8.08 -3.59 13.10
CA VAL A 120 -8.62 -3.97 14.41
C VAL A 120 -10.06 -4.42 14.19
N GLU A 121 -10.34 -5.70 14.47
CA GLU A 121 -11.72 -6.21 14.50
C GLU A 121 -12.43 -5.61 15.69
N GLU A 122 -13.53 -4.90 15.45
CA GLU A 122 -14.45 -4.52 16.52
C GLU A 122 -15.20 -5.78 16.96
N GLU A 123 -15.16 -6.09 18.26
CA GLU A 123 -16.02 -7.15 18.83
C GLU A 123 -17.49 -6.76 18.55
N GLU A 124 -18.16 -7.55 17.72
CA GLU A 124 -19.59 -7.38 17.51
C GLU A 124 -20.31 -7.74 18.82
N GLU A 125 -20.90 -6.76 19.48
CA GLU A 125 -21.91 -7.03 20.50
C GLU A 125 -23.04 -7.84 19.83
N ARG A 126 -23.18 -9.09 20.20
CA ARG A 126 -24.28 -9.95 19.75
C ARG A 126 -25.58 -9.42 20.32
N GLU A 127 -26.33 -8.68 19.52
CA GLU A 127 -27.64 -8.17 19.93
C GLU A 127 -28.72 -9.28 20.12
N SER A 128 -28.53 -10.49 19.62
CA SER A 128 -29.44 -11.61 19.90
C SER A 128 -28.84 -12.96 19.50
N ASP A 129 -29.10 -14.00 20.31
CA ASP A 129 -28.74 -15.40 20.08
C ASP A 129 -29.72 -16.13 19.11
N ILE A 130 -30.71 -15.47 18.54
CA ILE A 130 -31.85 -16.13 17.87
C ILE A 130 -31.87 -15.94 16.34
N ILE A 131 -31.14 -14.97 15.78
CA ILE A 131 -31.14 -14.73 14.33
C ILE A 131 -29.70 -14.73 13.83
N ASP A 132 -29.33 -15.78 13.07
CA ASP A 132 -28.18 -15.73 12.17
C ASP A 132 -28.44 -14.68 11.10
N VAL A 133 -28.10 -13.44 11.39
CA VAL A 133 -28.09 -12.39 10.38
C VAL A 133 -26.99 -12.75 9.38
N VAL A 134 -27.39 -13.11 8.17
CA VAL A 134 -26.48 -13.23 7.03
C VAL A 134 -25.63 -11.96 7.03
N LYS A 135 -24.32 -12.10 7.25
CA LYS A 135 -23.37 -10.97 7.26
C LYS A 135 -23.51 -10.20 5.95
N LEU A 136 -24.33 -9.18 5.95
CA LEU A 136 -24.51 -8.26 4.84
C LEU A 136 -23.33 -7.30 4.88
N LYS A 137 -22.37 -7.54 4.01
CA LYS A 137 -21.22 -6.69 3.65
C LYS A 137 -20.35 -6.23 4.82
N ASP A 138 -19.08 -6.44 4.68
CA ASP A 138 -18.04 -5.94 5.58
C ASP A 138 -18.35 -4.49 5.99
N LYS A 139 -18.52 -4.25 7.28
CA LYS A 139 -18.61 -2.87 7.80
C LYS A 139 -17.31 -2.16 7.42
N PRO A 140 -17.36 -0.91 6.95
CA PRO A 140 -16.13 -0.18 6.65
C PRO A 140 -15.30 -0.08 7.93
N ILE A 141 -14.04 -0.50 7.84
CA ILE A 141 -13.09 -0.37 8.94
C ILE A 141 -12.79 1.11 9.14
N THR A 142 -12.82 1.56 10.38
CA THR A 142 -12.54 2.95 10.77
C THR A 142 -11.45 3.06 11.82
N LYS A 143 -10.88 1.93 12.22
CA LYS A 143 -9.78 1.83 13.19
C LYS A 143 -8.71 0.87 12.72
N GLY A 144 -7.48 1.15 13.10
CA GLY A 144 -6.35 0.27 12.83
C GLY A 144 -5.20 0.53 13.79
N MET A 145 -4.37 -0.48 13.98
CA MET A 145 -3.17 -0.40 14.79
C MET A 145 -1.98 0.02 13.93
N VAL A 146 -1.19 0.98 14.39
CA VAL A 146 0.01 1.43 13.67
C VAL A 146 1.02 0.28 13.56
N ALA A 147 1.26 -0.17 12.33
CA ALA A 147 2.14 -1.31 12.04
C ALA A 147 3.59 -0.88 11.78
N PHE A 148 3.79 0.26 11.16
CA PHE A 148 5.13 0.75 10.80
C PHE A 148 5.29 2.21 11.17
N GLN A 149 6.48 2.55 11.64
CA GLN A 149 6.85 3.90 11.99
C GLN A 149 7.22 4.70 10.74
N ALA A 150 6.56 5.83 10.56
CA ALA A 150 6.89 6.81 9.53
C ALA A 150 7.42 8.09 10.21
N PRO A 151 8.26 8.90 9.56
CA PRO A 151 8.84 10.10 10.17
C PRO A 151 7.79 11.04 10.78
N TRP A 152 6.67 11.22 10.15
CA TRP A 152 5.57 12.09 10.63
C TRP A 152 4.76 11.46 11.78
N VAL A 153 4.78 10.14 11.96
CA VAL A 153 4.16 9.44 13.10
C VAL A 153 4.88 9.85 14.38
N ASP A 154 6.21 9.92 14.34
CA ASP A 154 7.02 10.43 15.46
C ASP A 154 6.68 11.88 15.82
N GLU A 155 6.49 12.73 14.81
CA GLU A 155 6.13 14.15 15.01
C GLU A 155 4.78 14.32 15.71
N LEU A 156 3.84 13.39 15.50
CA LEU A 156 2.54 13.33 16.17
C LEU A 156 2.57 12.66 17.53
N GLY A 157 3.69 12.06 17.92
CA GLY A 157 3.83 11.31 19.16
C GLY A 157 3.13 9.95 19.16
N LEU A 158 2.87 9.39 17.98
CA LEU A 158 2.32 8.04 17.82
C LEU A 158 3.42 7.00 17.86
N ASN A 159 3.09 5.81 18.36
CA ASN A 159 4.00 4.67 18.40
C ASN A 159 3.44 3.49 17.59
N ILE A 160 4.32 2.56 17.22
CA ILE A 160 3.89 1.26 16.71
C ILE A 160 3.06 0.57 17.80
N GLY A 161 1.89 0.06 17.42
CA GLY A 161 0.95 -0.57 18.32
C GLY A 161 -0.16 0.34 18.84
N ASP A 162 -0.06 1.66 18.65
CA ASP A 162 -1.16 2.57 18.97
C ASP A 162 -2.36 2.33 18.05
N VAL A 163 -3.54 2.33 18.61
CA VAL A 163 -4.79 2.22 17.84
C VAL A 163 -5.26 3.61 17.44
N VAL A 164 -5.44 3.81 16.15
CA VAL A 164 -5.86 5.09 15.56
C VAL A 164 -7.17 4.95 14.83
N GLY A 165 -8.05 5.95 14.97
CA GLY A 165 -9.26 6.08 14.18
C GLY A 165 -9.01 6.93 12.94
N PHE A 166 -9.67 6.60 11.82
CA PHE A 166 -9.55 7.30 10.56
C PHE A 166 -10.91 7.49 9.87
N LYS A 167 -10.96 8.35 8.87
CA LYS A 167 -12.19 8.67 8.13
C LYS A 167 -12.75 7.43 7.43
N LYS A 168 -14.06 7.29 7.47
CA LYS A 168 -14.78 6.19 6.80
C LYS A 168 -14.44 6.11 5.31
N ASN A 169 -14.30 4.89 4.80
CA ASN A 169 -13.94 4.56 3.41
C ASN A 169 -12.53 5.01 2.99
N MET A 170 -11.62 5.18 3.95
CA MET A 170 -10.20 5.44 3.68
C MET A 170 -9.31 4.21 3.95
N ASP A 171 -9.94 3.06 4.17
CA ASP A 171 -9.37 1.75 4.45
C ASP A 171 -8.86 1.03 3.19
N TYR A 172 -8.04 1.68 2.39
CA TYR A 172 -7.49 1.03 1.20
C TYR A 172 -6.45 -0.03 1.56
N ARG A 173 -6.63 -1.22 0.99
CA ARG A 173 -5.77 -2.37 1.28
C ARG A 173 -4.49 -2.36 0.45
N ILE A 174 -3.40 -2.85 1.06
CA ILE A 174 -2.13 -3.13 0.40
C ILE A 174 -1.54 -4.40 1.00
N ASN A 175 -1.02 -5.28 0.14
CA ASN A 175 -0.31 -6.47 0.60
C ASN A 175 1.19 -6.18 0.65
N ILE A 176 1.83 -6.54 1.76
CA ILE A 176 3.27 -6.45 1.94
C ILE A 176 3.75 -7.78 2.51
N ASP A 177 4.57 -8.50 1.76
CA ASP A 177 5.10 -9.82 2.14
C ASP A 177 4.02 -10.84 2.53
N GLY A 178 2.85 -10.81 1.88
CA GLY A 178 1.73 -11.70 2.17
C GLY A 178 0.82 -11.25 3.31
N THR A 179 1.14 -10.17 4.00
CA THR A 179 0.30 -9.57 5.04
C THR A 179 -0.47 -8.38 4.48
N GLU A 180 -1.78 -8.34 4.76
CA GLU A 180 -2.64 -7.23 4.36
C GLU A 180 -2.60 -6.11 5.39
N TYR A 181 -2.36 -4.88 4.91
CA TYR A 181 -2.40 -3.65 5.70
C TYR A 181 -3.39 -2.66 5.10
N TYR A 182 -3.91 -1.77 5.93
CA TYR A 182 -4.66 -0.60 5.48
C TYR A 182 -3.70 0.57 5.32
N ARG A 183 -3.61 1.10 4.09
CA ARG A 183 -2.89 2.33 3.81
C ARG A 183 -3.84 3.50 3.98
N VAL A 184 -3.59 4.31 4.97
CA VAL A 184 -4.39 5.50 5.30
C VAL A 184 -3.51 6.72 5.13
N ARG A 185 -4.04 7.80 4.59
CA ARG A 185 -3.30 9.06 4.51
C ARG A 185 -3.18 9.68 5.89
N ALA A 186 -2.08 10.36 6.15
CA ALA A 186 -1.87 11.09 7.39
C ALA A 186 -3.01 12.07 7.70
N GLU A 187 -3.50 12.77 6.68
CA GLU A 187 -4.60 13.73 6.76
C GLU A 187 -5.97 13.13 7.04
N ASP A 188 -6.11 11.80 6.91
CA ASP A 188 -7.33 11.07 7.18
C ASP A 188 -7.36 10.42 8.57
N LEU A 189 -6.27 10.46 9.32
CA LEU A 189 -6.24 10.09 10.72
C LEU A 189 -7.01 11.13 11.57
N MET A 190 -7.79 10.65 12.55
CA MET A 190 -8.71 11.49 13.32
C MET A 190 -8.38 11.55 14.81
N TYR A 191 -8.01 10.42 15.40
CA TYR A 191 -7.74 10.32 16.85
C TYR A 191 -6.89 9.08 17.17
N VAL A 192 -6.36 9.06 18.38
CA VAL A 192 -5.68 7.90 18.99
C VAL A 192 -6.53 7.41 20.14
N GLU A 193 -6.70 6.10 20.27
CA GLU A 193 -7.30 5.50 21.45
C GLU A 193 -6.25 5.46 22.57
N VAL A 194 -6.60 6.03 23.74
CA VAL A 194 -5.73 6.11 24.91
C VAL A 194 -6.17 5.07 25.95
#